data_4992e83b441c6934314d029d64cd375f
#
_entry.id   4992e83b441c6934314d029d64cd375f
#
_cell.length_a   1.000
_cell.length_b   1.000
_cell.length_c   1.000
_cell.angle_alpha   90.00
_cell.angle_beta   90.00
_cell.angle_gamma   90.00
#
_symmetry.space_group_name_H-M   'P 1'
#
loop_
_entity.id
_entity.type
_entity.pdbx_description
1 polymer ?
#
loop_
_entity_poly.entity_id
_entity_poly.type
_entity_poly.pdbx_seq_one_letter_code
_entity_poly.pdbx_strand_id
1 'polypeptide(L)'
;MHRRLHDQLNNIFNSTNYNHILLHGPKGSGKKYLIRKTLKISSLNNLEYDKLLYKKQNSVYFFDSYYINKYKKHFITFIKEICESDFDYKKHIIITNTELIQPHIFNFLRRFLEVNCENNKFIFICNSLRGSLEAIRSRCINLRVPYPSQEEYALFIKGFCKKSGVEYRTSFLKEKDIGKLHDIILLEHIGAEYVDNVQDFCVDIMENIKDYPKIQELVRNIIKNGFDSREVMKTFADYVYRQDVYRLVAEHDYKLALGYRELIHMESLFYQVHLLLK
;
A
#
# COMPACT_ATOMS: atom_id res chain seq x y z
N MET A 1 -13.02 -5.36 -14.39
CA MET A 1 -12.72 -4.19 -13.53
C MET A 1 -11.74 -3.30 -14.25
N HIS A 2 -12.02 -2.00 -14.32
CA HIS A 2 -11.19 -0.96 -14.97
C HIS A 2 -10.82 -1.24 -16.45
N ARG A 3 -11.74 -1.73 -17.27
CA ARG A 3 -11.46 -2.11 -18.65
C ARG A 3 -10.81 -0.96 -19.45
N ARG A 4 -11.39 0.24 -19.37
CA ARG A 4 -10.87 1.43 -20.07
C ARG A 4 -9.42 1.79 -19.65
N LEU A 5 -9.12 1.75 -18.34
CA LEU A 5 -7.77 2.02 -17.85
C LEU A 5 -6.78 0.90 -18.23
N HIS A 6 -7.23 -0.33 -18.23
CA HIS A 6 -6.43 -1.46 -18.72
C HIS A 6 -6.05 -1.29 -20.18
N ASP A 7 -7.01 -0.90 -21.05
CA ASP A 7 -6.75 -0.65 -22.47
C ASP A 7 -5.79 0.54 -22.67
N GLN A 8 -5.96 1.61 -21.88
CA GLN A 8 -5.02 2.75 -21.88
C GLN A 8 -3.61 2.33 -21.48
N LEU A 9 -3.45 1.55 -20.42
CA LEU A 9 -2.15 1.04 -19.99
C LEU A 9 -1.53 0.10 -21.03
N ASN A 10 -2.32 -0.77 -21.66
CA ASN A 10 -1.83 -1.62 -22.74
C ASN A 10 -1.31 -0.79 -23.93
N ASN A 11 -2.02 0.26 -24.31
CA ASN A 11 -1.58 1.16 -25.37
C ASN A 11 -0.26 1.86 -25.01
N ILE A 12 -0.11 2.30 -23.74
CA ILE A 12 1.13 2.91 -23.24
C ILE A 12 2.26 1.87 -23.29
N PHE A 13 2.08 0.67 -22.76
CA PHE A 13 3.14 -0.35 -22.72
C PHE A 13 3.53 -0.89 -24.08
N ASN A 14 2.61 -0.86 -25.06
CA ASN A 14 2.88 -1.26 -26.44
C ASN A 14 3.60 -0.17 -27.25
N SER A 15 3.67 1.07 -26.75
CA SER A 15 4.44 2.13 -27.41
C SER A 15 5.93 1.88 -27.26
N THR A 16 6.71 2.23 -28.28
CA THR A 16 8.18 2.03 -28.30
C THR A 16 8.87 2.84 -27.21
N ASN A 17 8.37 4.05 -26.96
CA ASN A 17 8.89 4.91 -25.89
C ASN A 17 7.74 5.55 -25.13
N TYR A 18 7.71 5.36 -23.81
CA TYR A 18 6.73 5.98 -22.92
C TYR A 18 7.42 6.48 -21.64
N ASN A 19 6.82 7.49 -21.03
CA ASN A 19 7.30 8.05 -19.78
C ASN A 19 6.95 7.14 -18.58
N HIS A 20 7.54 7.44 -17.43
CA HIS A 20 7.18 6.81 -16.18
C HIS A 20 5.67 6.97 -15.89
N ILE A 21 5.10 6.12 -15.07
CA ILE A 21 3.66 6.10 -14.78
C ILE A 21 3.43 6.35 -13.29
N LEU A 22 2.46 7.19 -12.96
CA LEU A 22 1.96 7.39 -11.61
C LEU A 22 0.48 7.00 -11.55
N LEU A 23 0.19 5.89 -10.86
CA LEU A 23 -1.19 5.45 -10.57
C LEU A 23 -1.61 5.99 -9.21
N HIS A 24 -2.65 6.79 -9.17
CA HIS A 24 -3.18 7.32 -7.93
C HIS A 24 -4.68 7.05 -7.77
N GLY A 25 -5.15 6.97 -6.54
CA GLY A 25 -6.56 6.73 -6.24
C GLY A 25 -6.74 6.06 -4.89
N PRO A 26 -7.98 5.92 -4.39
CA PRO A 26 -8.24 5.45 -3.04
C PRO A 26 -7.65 4.05 -2.78
N LYS A 27 -7.35 3.76 -1.49
CA LYS A 27 -6.91 2.44 -1.03
C LYS A 27 -7.95 1.40 -1.47
N GLY A 28 -7.53 0.22 -1.87
CA GLY A 28 -8.44 -0.84 -2.28
C GLY A 28 -9.04 -0.72 -3.69
N SER A 29 -8.78 0.36 -4.44
CA SER A 29 -9.33 0.54 -5.80
C SER A 29 -8.77 -0.41 -6.87
N GLY A 30 -7.85 -1.33 -6.51
CA GLY A 30 -7.29 -2.33 -7.43
C GLY A 30 -6.12 -1.87 -8.28
N LYS A 31 -5.40 -0.80 -7.89
CA LYS A 31 -4.21 -0.30 -8.61
C LYS A 31 -3.14 -1.38 -8.84
N LYS A 32 -2.76 -2.13 -7.79
CA LYS A 32 -1.79 -3.23 -7.89
C LYS A 32 -2.30 -4.34 -8.81
N TYR A 33 -3.59 -4.70 -8.69
CA TYR A 33 -4.24 -5.69 -9.55
C TYR A 33 -4.21 -5.26 -11.03
N LEU A 34 -4.53 -4.00 -11.31
CA LEU A 34 -4.54 -3.45 -12.66
C LEU A 34 -3.16 -3.58 -13.33
N ILE A 35 -2.08 -3.18 -12.64
CA ILE A 35 -0.71 -3.32 -13.15
C ILE A 35 -0.32 -4.79 -13.34
N ARG A 36 -0.59 -5.65 -12.35
CA ARG A 36 -0.27 -7.09 -12.48
C ARG A 36 -0.97 -7.72 -13.67
N LYS A 37 -2.24 -7.38 -13.89
CA LYS A 37 -3.02 -7.86 -15.04
C LYS A 37 -2.45 -7.37 -16.37
N THR A 38 -2.10 -6.08 -16.45
CA THR A 38 -1.59 -5.48 -17.69
C THR A 38 -0.21 -6.01 -18.06
N LEU A 39 0.69 -6.16 -17.07
CA LEU A 39 2.02 -6.74 -17.28
C LEU A 39 2.02 -8.28 -17.29
N LYS A 40 0.85 -8.93 -17.22
CA LYS A 40 0.67 -10.39 -17.22
C LYS A 40 1.49 -11.10 -16.14
N ILE A 41 1.56 -10.51 -14.94
CA ILE A 41 2.31 -11.05 -13.82
C ILE A 41 1.47 -12.13 -13.12
N SER A 42 1.90 -13.37 -13.21
CA SER A 42 1.21 -14.53 -12.62
C SER A 42 1.66 -14.80 -11.18
N SER A 43 2.98 -14.81 -10.96
CA SER A 43 3.58 -15.06 -9.65
C SER A 43 4.70 -14.06 -9.39
N LEU A 44 4.93 -13.76 -8.12
CA LEU A 44 6.03 -12.89 -7.69
C LEU A 44 6.87 -13.65 -6.68
N ASN A 45 8.15 -13.79 -6.95
CA ASN A 45 9.10 -14.39 -6.03
C ASN A 45 9.56 -13.33 -5.03
N ASN A 46 9.51 -13.66 -3.74
CA ASN A 46 10.09 -12.82 -2.69
C ASN A 46 11.60 -12.99 -2.72
N LEU A 47 12.32 -11.90 -2.83
CA LEU A 47 13.78 -11.86 -2.88
C LEU A 47 14.28 -10.83 -1.88
N GLU A 48 15.56 -10.95 -1.52
CA GLU A 48 16.25 -10.05 -0.60
C GLU A 48 17.57 -9.58 -1.22
N TYR A 49 17.86 -8.29 -1.07
CA TYR A 49 19.12 -7.67 -1.41
C TYR A 49 19.60 -6.87 -0.19
N ASP A 50 20.63 -7.34 0.49
CA ASP A 50 21.18 -6.69 1.69
C ASP A 50 20.08 -6.24 2.68
N LYS A 51 19.18 -7.15 3.10
CA LYS A 51 18.02 -6.90 3.98
C LYS A 51 16.88 -6.12 3.32
N LEU A 52 17.04 -5.59 2.10
CA LEU A 52 15.95 -4.98 1.34
C LEU A 52 15.07 -6.07 0.73
N LEU A 53 13.87 -6.21 1.24
CA LEU A 53 12.90 -7.16 0.69
C LEU A 53 12.21 -6.56 -0.54
N TYR A 54 12.15 -7.33 -1.62
CA TYR A 54 11.44 -6.97 -2.85
C TYR A 54 10.84 -8.21 -3.51
N LYS A 55 9.94 -7.98 -4.47
CA LYS A 55 9.36 -9.07 -5.25
C LYS A 55 9.75 -8.93 -6.71
N LYS A 56 10.02 -10.04 -7.37
CA LYS A 56 10.46 -10.06 -8.77
C LYS A 56 9.77 -11.15 -9.58
N GLN A 57 9.44 -10.80 -10.82
CA GLN A 57 9.14 -11.78 -11.88
C GLN A 57 9.71 -11.23 -13.19
N ASN A 58 10.61 -11.99 -13.84
CA ASN A 58 11.30 -11.57 -15.07
C ASN A 58 11.97 -10.18 -14.91
N SER A 59 11.58 -9.21 -15.75
CA SER A 59 12.07 -7.83 -15.74
C SER A 59 11.25 -6.88 -14.86
N VAL A 60 10.34 -7.41 -14.04
CA VAL A 60 9.46 -6.60 -13.19
C VAL A 60 9.87 -6.72 -11.73
N TYR A 61 10.12 -5.58 -11.09
CA TYR A 61 10.55 -5.46 -9.70
C TYR A 61 9.48 -4.70 -8.91
N PHE A 62 9.08 -5.24 -7.75
CA PHE A 62 8.15 -4.60 -6.82
C PHE A 62 8.85 -4.25 -5.52
N PHE A 63 8.76 -2.98 -5.15
CA PHE A 63 9.26 -2.46 -3.89
C PHE A 63 8.11 -1.87 -3.07
N ASP A 64 8.14 -2.07 -1.77
CA ASP A 64 7.25 -1.37 -0.85
C ASP A 64 8.00 -0.23 -0.16
N SER A 65 7.32 0.91 0.00
CA SER A 65 7.89 2.11 0.63
C SER A 65 8.40 1.86 2.05
N TYR A 66 7.80 0.94 2.78
CA TYR A 66 8.25 0.55 4.12
C TYR A 66 9.70 0.07 4.11
N TYR A 67 10.01 -0.90 3.23
CA TYR A 67 11.38 -1.43 3.11
C TYR A 67 12.35 -0.44 2.49
N ILE A 68 11.89 0.39 1.56
CA ILE A 68 12.68 1.48 0.97
C ILE A 68 13.13 2.46 2.06
N ASN A 69 12.23 2.90 2.93
CA ASN A 69 12.54 3.84 4.02
C ASN A 69 13.49 3.21 5.05
N LYS A 70 13.27 1.92 5.39
CA LYS A 70 14.07 1.20 6.37
C LYS A 70 15.49 0.93 5.87
N TYR A 71 15.65 0.59 4.60
CA TYR A 71 16.93 0.19 3.97
C TYR A 71 17.33 1.11 2.80
N LYS A 72 17.23 2.43 3.00
CA LYS A 72 17.38 3.44 1.96
C LYS A 72 18.70 3.36 1.18
N LYS A 73 19.83 3.12 1.86
CA LYS A 73 21.15 3.00 1.21
C LYS A 73 21.17 1.80 0.25
N HIS A 74 20.72 0.65 0.71
CA HIS A 74 20.63 -0.57 -0.08
C HIS A 74 19.69 -0.41 -1.27
N PHE A 75 18.53 0.26 -1.06
CA PHE A 75 17.62 0.58 -2.16
C PHE A 75 18.28 1.43 -3.24
N ILE A 76 18.98 2.51 -2.85
CA ILE A 76 19.67 3.40 -3.80
C ILE A 76 20.75 2.66 -4.59
N THR A 77 21.56 1.84 -3.92
CA THR A 77 22.60 1.03 -4.57
C THR A 77 21.98 0.03 -5.52
N PHE A 78 20.98 -0.72 -5.07
CA PHE A 78 20.32 -1.75 -5.87
C PHE A 78 19.60 -1.18 -7.11
N ILE A 79 18.93 -0.03 -6.98
CA ILE A 79 18.29 0.63 -8.14
C ILE A 79 19.33 1.05 -9.17
N LYS A 80 20.51 1.53 -8.76
CA LYS A 80 21.61 1.83 -9.68
C LYS A 80 22.05 0.56 -10.42
N GLU A 81 22.35 -0.50 -9.72
CA GLU A 81 22.72 -1.79 -10.31
C GLU A 81 21.68 -2.33 -11.30
N ILE A 82 20.38 -2.27 -10.93
CA ILE A 82 19.29 -2.68 -11.83
C ILE A 82 19.31 -1.83 -13.10
N CYS A 83 19.49 -0.53 -13.00
CA CYS A 83 19.39 0.37 -14.13
C CYS A 83 20.64 0.41 -15.00
N GLU A 84 21.82 0.21 -14.42
CA GLU A 84 23.11 0.16 -15.11
C GLU A 84 23.34 -1.20 -15.81
N SER A 85 22.64 -2.26 -15.39
CA SER A 85 22.73 -3.54 -16.09
C SER A 85 22.13 -3.43 -17.48
N ASP A 86 22.94 -3.66 -18.52
CA ASP A 86 22.48 -3.66 -19.91
C ASP A 86 21.71 -4.94 -20.24
N PHE A 87 20.42 -4.75 -20.51
CA PHE A 87 19.56 -5.79 -21.08
C PHE A 87 18.76 -5.20 -22.24
N ASP A 88 18.58 -5.96 -23.28
CA ASP A 88 17.81 -5.59 -24.49
C ASP A 88 16.29 -5.47 -24.23
N TYR A 89 15.85 -5.57 -22.99
CA TYR A 89 14.44 -5.49 -22.64
C TYR A 89 14.15 -4.42 -21.58
N LYS A 90 12.92 -3.89 -21.64
CA LYS A 90 12.46 -2.88 -20.68
C LYS A 90 12.28 -3.49 -19.29
N LYS A 91 12.83 -2.83 -18.29
CA LYS A 91 12.65 -3.16 -16.87
C LYS A 91 11.54 -2.29 -16.29
N HIS A 92 10.63 -2.91 -15.53
CA HIS A 92 9.56 -2.21 -14.84
C HIS A 92 9.83 -2.21 -13.34
N ILE A 93 10.04 -1.05 -12.78
CA ILE A 93 10.32 -0.84 -11.35
C ILE A 93 9.07 -0.25 -10.72
N ILE A 94 8.35 -1.07 -9.96
CA ILE A 94 7.07 -0.72 -9.36
C ILE A 94 7.30 -0.40 -7.89
N ILE A 95 6.90 0.81 -7.48
CA ILE A 95 7.00 1.27 -6.09
C ILE A 95 5.60 1.50 -5.56
N THR A 96 5.24 0.79 -4.48
CA THR A 96 3.92 0.87 -3.85
C THR A 96 3.94 1.75 -2.60
N ASN A 97 2.77 2.31 -2.25
CA ASN A 97 2.59 3.25 -1.13
C ASN A 97 3.57 4.46 -1.23
N THR A 98 3.74 4.96 -2.44
CA THR A 98 4.76 5.98 -2.76
C THR A 98 4.61 7.25 -1.91
N GLU A 99 3.40 7.56 -1.46
CA GLU A 99 3.12 8.70 -0.56
C GLU A 99 3.82 8.61 0.80
N LEU A 100 4.30 7.42 1.19
CA LEU A 100 5.00 7.19 2.46
C LEU A 100 6.52 7.30 2.33
N ILE A 101 7.05 7.48 1.14
CA ILE A 101 8.49 7.61 0.91
C ILE A 101 9.01 8.92 1.50
N GLN A 102 10.18 8.85 2.13
CA GLN A 102 10.84 10.01 2.74
C GLN A 102 11.34 10.99 1.67
N PRO A 103 11.30 12.32 1.94
CA PRO A 103 11.62 13.36 0.95
C PRO A 103 13.00 13.24 0.29
N HIS A 104 14.02 12.82 1.02
CA HIS A 104 15.38 12.67 0.49
C HIS A 104 15.50 11.55 -0.56
N ILE A 105 14.66 10.49 -0.46
CA ILE A 105 14.60 9.42 -1.46
C ILE A 105 13.93 9.95 -2.74
N PHE A 106 12.92 10.82 -2.60
CA PHE A 106 12.33 11.50 -3.76
C PHE A 106 13.34 12.36 -4.54
N ASN A 107 14.25 13.04 -3.85
CA ASN A 107 15.29 13.82 -4.50
C ASN A 107 16.26 12.94 -5.33
N PHE A 108 16.56 11.74 -4.83
CA PHE A 108 17.32 10.74 -5.57
C PHE A 108 16.51 10.26 -6.79
N LEU A 109 15.28 9.80 -6.57
CA LEU A 109 14.41 9.28 -7.64
C LEU A 109 14.18 10.31 -8.74
N ARG A 110 13.98 11.59 -8.40
CA ARG A 110 13.79 12.67 -9.37
C ARG A 110 14.92 12.73 -10.37
N ARG A 111 16.17 12.76 -9.89
CA ARG A 111 17.35 12.80 -10.76
C ARG A 111 17.48 11.52 -11.60
N PHE A 112 17.14 10.41 -10.98
CA PHE A 112 17.27 9.09 -11.59
C PHE A 112 16.26 8.88 -12.72
N LEU A 113 15.03 9.41 -12.57
CA LEU A 113 14.01 9.40 -13.61
C LEU A 113 14.40 10.18 -14.85
N GLU A 114 15.22 11.22 -14.71
CA GLU A 114 15.68 12.04 -15.85
C GLU A 114 16.77 11.35 -16.66
N VAL A 115 17.68 10.61 -16.00
CA VAL A 115 18.88 10.05 -16.62
C VAL A 115 18.63 8.67 -17.23
N ASN A 116 17.78 7.84 -16.61
CA ASN A 116 17.64 6.43 -16.96
C ASN A 116 16.27 6.10 -17.59
N CYS A 117 15.81 6.92 -18.56
CA CYS A 117 14.43 6.84 -19.07
C CYS A 117 14.18 5.75 -20.13
N GLU A 118 15.20 5.30 -20.86
CA GLU A 118 14.97 4.49 -22.06
C GLU A 118 14.52 3.06 -21.72
N ASN A 119 15.35 2.30 -21.06
CA ASN A 119 15.09 0.89 -20.74
C ASN A 119 14.48 0.66 -19.35
N ASN A 120 14.51 1.68 -18.47
CA ASN A 120 14.03 1.57 -17.12
C ASN A 120 12.72 2.37 -16.92
N LYS A 121 11.61 1.68 -16.72
CA LYS A 121 10.29 2.31 -16.56
C LYS A 121 9.82 2.19 -15.11
N PHE A 122 9.68 3.34 -14.46
CA PHE A 122 9.16 3.40 -13.10
C PHE A 122 7.64 3.52 -13.11
N ILE A 123 7.00 2.75 -12.23
CA ILE A 123 5.56 2.77 -12.01
C ILE A 123 5.32 3.02 -10.53
N PHE A 124 4.82 4.20 -10.22
CA PHE A 124 4.51 4.61 -8.86
C PHE A 124 3.03 4.34 -8.56
N ILE A 125 2.75 3.75 -7.40
CA ILE A 125 1.39 3.48 -6.93
C ILE A 125 1.20 4.20 -5.61
N CYS A 126 0.28 5.17 -5.56
CA CYS A 126 -0.05 5.93 -4.35
C CYS A 126 -1.56 5.98 -4.10
N ASN A 127 -1.94 6.17 -2.84
CA ASN A 127 -3.33 6.32 -2.44
C ASN A 127 -3.78 7.78 -2.48
N SER A 128 -2.88 8.71 -2.22
CA SER A 128 -3.14 10.15 -2.26
C SER A 128 -1.98 10.90 -2.91
N LEU A 129 -2.30 12.01 -3.59
CA LEU A 129 -1.31 12.93 -4.14
C LEU A 129 -0.97 13.97 -3.07
N ARG A 130 0.11 13.76 -2.33
CA ARG A 130 0.65 14.75 -1.38
C ARG A 130 1.73 15.59 -2.06
N GLY A 131 2.04 16.77 -1.51
CA GLY A 131 3.01 17.70 -2.09
C GLY A 131 4.40 17.12 -2.33
N SER A 132 4.84 16.13 -1.51
CA SER A 132 6.11 15.42 -1.71
C SER A 132 6.20 14.67 -3.05
N LEU A 133 5.05 14.29 -3.63
CA LEU A 133 4.98 13.59 -4.92
C LEU A 133 5.05 14.53 -6.14
N GLU A 134 5.01 15.84 -5.96
CA GLU A 134 4.94 16.81 -7.07
C GLU A 134 6.14 16.68 -8.01
N ALA A 135 7.33 16.47 -7.46
CA ALA A 135 8.56 16.29 -8.23
C ALA A 135 8.56 15.04 -9.13
N ILE A 136 7.86 13.98 -8.72
CA ILE A 136 7.68 12.75 -9.52
C ILE A 136 6.51 12.93 -10.48
N ARG A 137 5.42 13.53 -10.01
CA ARG A 137 4.20 13.75 -10.78
C ARG A 137 4.45 14.49 -12.10
N SER A 138 5.33 15.48 -12.10
CA SER A 138 5.69 16.24 -13.30
C SER A 138 6.44 15.43 -14.36
N ARG A 139 7.00 14.26 -13.99
CA ARG A 139 7.80 13.37 -14.87
C ARG A 139 7.09 12.08 -15.25
N CYS A 140 5.84 11.92 -14.80
CA CYS A 140 5.07 10.70 -15.00
C CYS A 140 3.76 10.97 -15.77
N ILE A 141 3.31 9.97 -16.49
CA ILE A 141 1.93 9.92 -16.98
C ILE A 141 1.04 9.64 -15.76
N ASN A 142 0.17 10.60 -15.42
CA ASN A 142 -0.69 10.50 -14.24
C ASN A 142 -2.01 9.83 -14.60
N LEU A 143 -2.30 8.69 -13.99
CA LEU A 143 -3.53 7.94 -14.21
C LEU A 143 -4.30 7.78 -12.89
N ARG A 144 -5.52 8.29 -12.85
CA ARG A 144 -6.41 8.11 -11.70
C ARG A 144 -7.13 6.78 -11.80
N VAL A 145 -7.05 5.98 -10.75
CA VAL A 145 -7.77 4.70 -10.61
C VAL A 145 -8.90 4.90 -9.58
N PRO A 146 -10.14 5.16 -10.02
CA PRO A 146 -11.28 5.32 -9.12
C PRO A 146 -11.69 3.96 -8.52
N TYR A 147 -12.62 3.95 -7.58
CA TYR A 147 -13.31 2.72 -7.23
C TYR A 147 -14.08 2.19 -8.47
N PRO A 148 -14.12 0.87 -8.66
CA PRO A 148 -14.95 0.28 -9.72
C PRO A 148 -16.42 0.58 -9.46
N SER A 149 -17.25 0.60 -10.52
CA SER A 149 -18.70 0.65 -10.34
C SER A 149 -19.18 -0.59 -9.59
N GLN A 150 -20.35 -0.51 -8.95
CA GLN A 150 -20.91 -1.66 -8.22
C GLN A 150 -21.10 -2.88 -9.12
N GLU A 151 -21.48 -2.67 -10.37
CA GLU A 151 -21.66 -3.73 -11.37
C GLU A 151 -20.31 -4.39 -11.75
N GLU A 152 -19.29 -3.56 -12.06
CA GLU A 152 -17.95 -4.06 -12.36
C GLU A 152 -17.34 -4.80 -11.16
N TYR A 153 -17.61 -4.31 -9.95
CA TYR A 153 -17.13 -4.92 -8.71
C TYR A 153 -17.80 -6.26 -8.47
N ALA A 154 -19.13 -6.35 -8.60
CA ALA A 154 -19.87 -7.60 -8.46
C ALA A 154 -19.42 -8.65 -9.48
N LEU A 155 -19.23 -8.26 -10.73
CA LEU A 155 -18.72 -9.17 -11.78
C LEU A 155 -17.29 -9.65 -11.46
N PHE A 156 -16.44 -8.77 -10.94
CA PHE A 156 -15.10 -9.14 -10.52
C PHE A 156 -15.12 -10.18 -9.40
N ILE A 157 -15.91 -9.95 -8.34
CA ILE A 157 -16.05 -10.87 -7.21
C ILE A 157 -16.58 -12.23 -7.67
N LYS A 158 -17.67 -12.24 -8.46
CA LYS A 158 -18.22 -13.50 -9.01
C LYS A 158 -17.16 -14.29 -9.79
N GLY A 159 -16.40 -13.61 -10.65
CA GLY A 159 -15.33 -14.24 -11.40
C GLY A 159 -14.19 -14.75 -10.54
N PHE A 160 -13.87 -14.07 -9.44
CA PHE A 160 -12.84 -14.47 -8.50
C PHE A 160 -13.30 -15.65 -7.64
N CYS A 161 -14.51 -15.60 -7.08
CA CYS A 161 -15.11 -16.71 -6.33
C CYS A 161 -15.17 -18.01 -7.18
N LYS A 162 -15.58 -17.91 -8.45
CA LYS A 162 -15.59 -19.05 -9.37
C LYS A 162 -14.20 -19.66 -9.57
N LYS A 163 -13.15 -18.86 -9.65
CA LYS A 163 -11.76 -19.34 -9.78
C LYS A 163 -11.24 -19.98 -8.50
N SER A 164 -11.64 -19.47 -7.35
CA SER A 164 -11.21 -19.94 -6.04
C SER A 164 -12.09 -21.08 -5.51
N GLY A 165 -13.17 -21.47 -6.20
CA GLY A 165 -14.09 -22.53 -5.75
C GLY A 165 -14.96 -22.13 -4.56
N VAL A 166 -15.08 -20.83 -4.27
CA VAL A 166 -15.87 -20.29 -3.15
C VAL A 166 -17.24 -19.84 -3.66
N GLU A 167 -18.29 -20.08 -2.89
CA GLU A 167 -19.63 -19.60 -3.23
C GLU A 167 -19.72 -18.07 -3.10
N TYR A 168 -20.31 -17.42 -4.12
CA TYR A 168 -20.51 -15.98 -4.09
C TYR A 168 -21.55 -15.57 -3.06
N ARG A 169 -21.19 -14.63 -2.18
CA ARG A 169 -22.10 -14.04 -1.19
C ARG A 169 -22.21 -12.53 -1.39
N THR A 170 -23.41 -12.00 -1.19
CA THR A 170 -23.66 -10.55 -1.28
C THR A 170 -22.94 -9.75 -0.19
N SER A 171 -22.56 -10.39 0.93
CA SER A 171 -21.75 -9.78 2.00
C SER A 171 -20.40 -9.30 1.48
N PHE A 172 -19.80 -9.95 0.47
CA PHE A 172 -18.54 -9.55 -0.15
C PHE A 172 -18.60 -8.15 -0.80
N LEU A 173 -19.79 -7.67 -1.16
CA LEU A 173 -19.97 -6.31 -1.71
C LEU A 173 -19.80 -5.21 -0.66
N LYS A 174 -19.83 -5.53 0.63
CA LYS A 174 -19.62 -4.56 1.71
C LYS A 174 -18.15 -4.17 1.85
N GLU A 175 -17.24 -5.12 1.56
CA GLU A 175 -15.82 -4.84 1.59
C GLU A 175 -15.41 -4.03 0.34
N LYS A 176 -14.85 -2.84 0.56
CA LYS A 176 -14.41 -1.94 -0.52
C LYS A 176 -12.94 -2.13 -0.90
N ASP A 177 -12.15 -2.71 -0.01
CA ASP A 177 -10.74 -2.99 -0.28
C ASP A 177 -10.60 -4.32 -1.00
N ILE A 178 -10.24 -4.26 -2.29
CA ILE A 178 -10.05 -5.44 -3.14
C ILE A 178 -8.96 -6.37 -2.60
N GLY A 179 -7.94 -5.82 -1.92
CA GLY A 179 -6.90 -6.63 -1.29
C GLY A 179 -7.45 -7.45 -0.13
N LYS A 180 -8.15 -6.80 0.81
CA LYS A 180 -8.81 -7.49 1.93
C LYS A 180 -9.83 -8.53 1.44
N LEU A 181 -10.65 -8.17 0.45
CA LEU A 181 -11.62 -9.10 -0.12
C LEU A 181 -10.95 -10.34 -0.74
N HIS A 182 -9.83 -10.14 -1.44
CA HIS A 182 -9.06 -11.25 -1.98
C HIS A 182 -8.62 -12.23 -0.88
N ASP A 183 -8.11 -11.69 0.22
CA ASP A 183 -7.63 -12.49 1.35
C ASP A 183 -8.79 -13.20 2.06
N ILE A 184 -9.93 -12.52 2.25
CA ILE A 184 -11.16 -13.12 2.79
C ILE A 184 -11.59 -14.34 1.96
N ILE A 185 -11.67 -14.20 0.64
CA ILE A 185 -12.10 -15.29 -0.24
C ILE A 185 -11.10 -16.45 -0.25
N LEU A 186 -9.79 -16.16 -0.21
CA LEU A 186 -8.77 -17.20 -0.15
C LEU A 186 -8.81 -17.97 1.18
N LEU A 187 -8.99 -17.28 2.30
CA LEU A 187 -9.11 -17.92 3.61
C LEU A 187 -10.36 -18.78 3.70
N GLU A 188 -11.48 -18.30 3.17
CA GLU A 188 -12.72 -19.09 3.09
C GLU A 188 -12.56 -20.35 2.23
N HIS A 189 -11.76 -20.28 1.14
CA HIS A 189 -11.43 -21.44 0.32
C HIS A 189 -10.70 -22.54 1.09
N ILE A 190 -9.82 -22.18 2.01
CA ILE A 190 -9.08 -23.15 2.87
C ILE A 190 -9.82 -23.48 4.16
N GLY A 191 -11.04 -22.98 4.35
CA GLY A 191 -11.86 -23.22 5.55
C GLY A 191 -11.39 -22.45 6.79
N ALA A 192 -10.59 -21.39 6.61
CA ALA A 192 -10.14 -20.50 7.68
C ALA A 192 -11.01 -19.24 7.74
N GLU A 193 -11.28 -18.76 8.94
CA GLU A 193 -11.95 -17.48 9.13
C GLU A 193 -10.99 -16.33 8.89
N TYR A 194 -11.47 -15.28 8.23
CA TYR A 194 -10.74 -14.01 8.14
C TYR A 194 -10.83 -13.30 9.48
N VAL A 195 -9.71 -13.21 10.16
CA VAL A 195 -9.56 -12.42 11.37
C VAL A 195 -9.01 -11.04 10.97
N ASP A 196 -9.75 -9.98 11.28
CA ASP A 196 -9.23 -8.62 11.09
C ASP A 196 -8.29 -8.30 12.26
N ASN A 197 -7.02 -8.65 12.09
CA ASN A 197 -6.00 -8.43 13.12
C ASN A 197 -5.96 -6.99 13.66
N VAL A 198 -6.44 -6.02 12.89
CA VAL A 198 -6.54 -4.62 13.34
C VAL A 198 -7.65 -4.47 14.38
N GLN A 199 -8.79 -5.15 14.20
CA GLN A 199 -9.88 -5.14 15.19
C GLN A 199 -9.46 -5.84 16.47
N ASP A 200 -8.77 -6.97 16.38
CA ASP A 200 -8.26 -7.67 17.55
C ASP A 200 -7.30 -6.80 18.36
N PHE A 201 -6.38 -6.10 17.69
CA PHE A 201 -5.52 -5.13 18.37
C PHE A 201 -6.31 -3.99 19.04
N CYS A 202 -7.40 -3.53 18.44
CA CYS A 202 -8.27 -2.51 19.06
C CYS A 202 -8.94 -3.04 20.33
N VAL A 203 -9.39 -4.30 20.32
CA VAL A 203 -9.96 -4.97 21.51
C VAL A 203 -8.87 -5.10 22.58
N ASP A 204 -7.70 -5.65 22.23
CA ASP A 204 -6.57 -5.83 23.16
C ASP A 204 -6.13 -4.50 23.81
N ILE A 205 -6.09 -3.42 23.02
CA ILE A 205 -5.76 -2.07 23.53
C ILE A 205 -6.82 -1.60 24.52
N MET A 206 -8.12 -1.79 24.21
CA MET A 206 -9.19 -1.38 25.11
C MET A 206 -9.21 -2.17 26.41
N GLU A 207 -9.02 -3.49 26.36
CA GLU A 207 -8.94 -4.33 27.55
C GLU A 207 -7.75 -3.95 28.45
N ASN A 208 -6.66 -3.53 27.85
CA ASN A 208 -5.42 -3.19 28.56
C ASN A 208 -5.19 -1.66 28.68
N ILE A 209 -6.21 -0.83 28.44
CA ILE A 209 -6.06 0.63 28.39
C ILE A 209 -5.51 1.24 29.67
N LYS A 210 -5.62 0.54 30.80
CA LYS A 210 -5.09 0.96 32.12
C LYS A 210 -3.65 0.51 32.37
N ASP A 211 -3.14 -0.44 31.59
CA ASP A 211 -1.79 -1.00 31.72
C ASP A 211 -0.87 -0.40 30.64
N TYR A 212 -0.23 0.72 30.96
CA TYR A 212 0.60 1.45 30.01
C TYR A 212 1.78 0.63 29.45
N PRO A 213 2.54 -0.14 30.24
CA PRO A 213 3.57 -1.04 29.71
C PRO A 213 3.06 -2.00 28.63
N LYS A 214 1.87 -2.56 28.84
CA LYS A 214 1.25 -3.50 27.90
C LYS A 214 0.77 -2.80 26.63
N ILE A 215 0.26 -1.58 26.74
CA ILE A 215 -0.06 -0.75 25.54
C ILE A 215 1.20 -0.49 24.73
N GLN A 216 2.33 -0.16 25.36
CA GLN A 216 3.59 0.04 24.65
C GLN A 216 4.03 -1.22 23.90
N GLU A 217 3.87 -2.39 24.48
CA GLU A 217 4.18 -3.66 23.84
C GLU A 217 3.25 -3.91 22.62
N LEU A 218 1.94 -3.70 22.77
CA LEU A 218 0.96 -3.83 21.70
C LEU A 218 1.27 -2.88 20.55
N VAL A 219 1.56 -1.61 20.83
CA VAL A 219 1.93 -0.62 19.81
C VAL A 219 3.21 -1.02 19.07
N ARG A 220 4.23 -1.52 19.78
CA ARG A 220 5.46 -2.05 19.15
C ARG A 220 5.16 -3.25 18.25
N ASN A 221 4.25 -4.14 18.65
CA ASN A 221 3.86 -5.30 17.86
C ASN A 221 3.11 -4.87 16.60
N ILE A 222 2.20 -3.88 16.69
CA ILE A 222 1.50 -3.29 15.55
C ILE A 222 2.52 -2.78 14.50
N ILE A 223 3.49 -1.98 14.94
CA ILE A 223 4.51 -1.41 14.06
C ILE A 223 5.45 -2.49 13.51
N LYS A 224 5.88 -3.44 14.36
CA LYS A 224 6.76 -4.54 13.97
C LYS A 224 6.12 -5.44 12.90
N ASN A 225 4.83 -5.68 13.01
CA ASN A 225 4.06 -6.49 12.05
C ASN A 225 3.68 -5.70 10.78
N GLY A 226 4.03 -4.41 10.70
CA GLY A 226 3.86 -3.58 9.51
C GLY A 226 2.42 -3.10 9.28
N PHE A 227 1.59 -3.05 10.32
CA PHE A 227 0.26 -2.46 10.23
C PHE A 227 0.36 -0.94 10.03
N ASP A 228 -0.54 -0.39 9.21
CA ASP A 228 -0.64 1.05 9.02
C ASP A 228 -1.20 1.70 10.29
N SER A 229 -0.37 2.46 10.99
CA SER A 229 -0.73 3.15 12.23
C SER A 229 -1.98 4.03 12.10
N ARG A 230 -2.22 4.60 10.94
CA ARG A 230 -3.43 5.41 10.67
C ARG A 230 -4.67 4.56 10.56
N GLU A 231 -4.55 3.40 9.91
CA GLU A 231 -5.65 2.44 9.83
C GLU A 231 -6.03 1.93 11.22
N VAL A 232 -5.03 1.59 12.05
CA VAL A 232 -5.24 1.16 13.44
C VAL A 232 -5.93 2.26 14.26
N MET A 233 -5.42 3.49 14.23
CA MET A 233 -6.01 4.62 14.97
C MET A 233 -7.46 4.90 14.54
N LYS A 234 -7.74 4.85 13.24
CA LYS A 234 -9.08 5.05 12.71
C LYS A 234 -10.03 3.92 13.13
N THR A 235 -9.63 2.67 12.98
CA THR A 235 -10.41 1.50 13.40
C THR A 235 -10.67 1.53 14.89
N PHE A 236 -9.69 1.97 15.69
CA PHE A 236 -9.85 2.16 17.12
C PHE A 236 -10.88 3.26 17.46
N ALA A 237 -10.86 4.40 16.75
CA ALA A 237 -11.88 5.44 16.93
C ALA A 237 -13.28 4.94 16.59
N ASP A 238 -13.40 4.17 15.50
CA ASP A 238 -14.66 3.56 15.07
C ASP A 238 -15.15 2.50 16.10
N TYR A 239 -14.22 1.78 16.74
CA TYR A 239 -14.53 0.80 17.78
C TYR A 239 -15.04 1.47 19.08
N VAL A 240 -14.36 2.54 19.54
CA VAL A 240 -14.73 3.26 20.77
C VAL A 240 -15.99 4.12 20.58
N TYR A 241 -16.22 4.61 19.36
CA TYR A 241 -17.37 5.40 18.93
C TYR A 241 -17.67 6.62 19.83
N ARG A 242 -16.64 7.39 20.20
CA ARG A 242 -16.75 8.63 20.99
C ARG A 242 -16.18 9.81 20.25
N GLN A 243 -16.90 10.95 20.29
CA GLN A 243 -16.50 12.17 19.58
C GLN A 243 -15.11 12.69 20.02
N ASP A 244 -14.81 12.60 21.33
CA ASP A 244 -13.52 13.01 21.89
C ASP A 244 -12.37 12.18 21.32
N VAL A 245 -12.58 10.87 21.15
CA VAL A 245 -11.59 9.95 20.60
C VAL A 245 -11.33 10.24 19.12
N TYR A 246 -12.38 10.50 18.33
CA TYR A 246 -12.24 10.93 16.93
C TYR A 246 -11.40 12.21 16.81
N ARG A 247 -11.63 13.18 17.71
CA ARG A 247 -10.86 14.43 17.75
C ARG A 247 -9.38 14.16 18.02
N LEU A 248 -9.06 13.33 19.00
CA LEU A 248 -7.69 12.95 19.33
C LEU A 248 -7.02 12.20 18.16
N VAL A 249 -7.73 11.27 17.54
CA VAL A 249 -7.21 10.52 16.38
C VAL A 249 -6.91 11.47 15.22
N ALA A 250 -7.78 12.43 14.94
CA ALA A 250 -7.54 13.44 13.89
C ALA A 250 -6.30 14.31 14.18
N GLU A 251 -6.10 14.69 15.45
CA GLU A 251 -4.91 15.45 15.88
C GLU A 251 -3.62 14.64 15.73
N HIS A 252 -3.64 13.38 16.13
CA HIS A 252 -2.47 12.50 16.00
C HIS A 252 -2.20 12.09 14.56
N ASP A 253 -3.22 11.89 13.71
CA ASP A 253 -3.04 11.67 12.27
C ASP A 253 -2.37 12.88 11.59
N TYR A 254 -2.76 14.09 11.97
CA TYR A 254 -2.09 15.31 11.51
C TYR A 254 -0.63 15.37 11.95
N LYS A 255 -0.33 15.06 13.22
CA LYS A 255 1.05 14.99 13.74
C LYS A 255 1.87 13.92 13.02
N LEU A 256 1.29 12.76 12.74
CA LEU A 256 1.93 11.71 11.93
C LEU A 256 2.23 12.17 10.50
N ALA A 257 1.40 13.04 9.94
CA ALA A 257 1.65 13.60 8.62
C ALA A 257 2.86 14.55 8.60
N LEU A 258 3.16 15.20 9.73
CA LEU A 258 4.29 16.13 9.88
C LEU A 258 5.58 15.44 10.33
N GLY A 259 5.51 14.29 11.00
CA GLY A 259 6.65 13.60 11.60
C GLY A 259 6.61 12.08 11.42
N TYR A 260 7.79 11.46 11.42
CA TYR A 260 7.96 10.02 11.13
C TYR A 260 8.02 9.11 12.36
N ARG A 261 7.70 9.62 13.54
CA ARG A 261 7.81 8.86 14.81
C ARG A 261 6.47 8.21 15.18
N GLU A 262 6.05 7.22 14.39
CA GLU A 262 4.77 6.51 14.57
C GLU A 262 4.58 5.99 16.00
N LEU A 263 5.61 5.38 16.58
CA LEU A 263 5.57 4.84 17.93
C LEU A 263 5.12 5.89 18.97
N ILE A 264 5.74 7.07 18.96
CA ILE A 264 5.45 8.13 19.92
C ILE A 264 4.02 8.64 19.77
N HIS A 265 3.56 8.79 18.52
CA HIS A 265 2.21 9.31 18.27
C HIS A 265 1.14 8.30 18.68
N MET A 266 1.34 7.01 18.42
CA MET A 266 0.41 5.98 18.86
C MET A 266 0.40 5.82 20.39
N GLU A 267 1.55 5.74 21.03
CA GLU A 267 1.62 5.67 22.49
C GLU A 267 0.97 6.89 23.17
N SER A 268 1.23 8.09 22.65
CA SER A 268 0.61 9.33 23.14
C SER A 268 -0.90 9.34 22.95
N LEU A 269 -1.41 8.87 21.81
CA LEU A 269 -2.84 8.77 21.55
C LEU A 269 -3.52 7.87 22.59
N PHE A 270 -3.04 6.64 22.77
CA PHE A 270 -3.68 5.68 23.67
C PHE A 270 -3.56 6.12 25.12
N TYR A 271 -2.48 6.80 25.52
CA TYR A 271 -2.38 7.41 26.85
C TYR A 271 -3.43 8.50 27.06
N GLN A 272 -3.64 9.39 26.09
CA GLN A 272 -4.67 10.43 26.17
C GLN A 272 -6.09 9.83 26.19
N VAL A 273 -6.34 8.78 25.43
CA VAL A 273 -7.61 8.04 25.51
C VAL A 273 -7.80 7.44 26.89
N HIS A 274 -6.76 6.84 27.49
CA HIS A 274 -6.83 6.35 28.86
C HIS A 274 -7.27 7.44 29.85
N LEU A 275 -6.73 8.66 29.70
CA LEU A 275 -7.12 9.80 30.56
C LEU A 275 -8.56 10.25 30.36
N LEU A 276 -9.09 10.14 29.11
CA LEU A 276 -10.48 10.48 28.80
C LEU A 276 -11.50 9.43 29.28
N LEU A 277 -11.05 8.19 29.47
CA LEU A 277 -11.91 7.08 29.89
C LEU A 277 -11.91 6.85 31.41
N LYS A 278 -11.10 7.62 32.15
CA LYS A 278 -11.16 7.72 33.61
C LYS A 278 -12.33 8.56 34.08
#